data_993c5bb30ff774a322a1d53cca0b5086
#
_entry.id   993c5bb30ff774a322a1d53cca0b5086
#
_cell.length_a   1.000
_cell.length_b   1.000
_cell.length_c   1.000
_cell.angle_alpha   90.00
_cell.angle_beta   90.00
_cell.angle_gamma   90.00
#
_symmetry.space_group_name_H-M   'P 1'
#
loop_
_entity.id
_entity.type
_entity.pdbx_description
1 polymer ?
#
loop_
_entity_poly.entity_id
_entity_poly.type
_entity_poly.pdbx_seq_one_letter_code
_entity_poly.pdbx_strand_id
1 'polypeptide(L)'
;MHIDFTALTAYQRYKLMASLIVPRPIALVTTLGLTGVVNAAPFSMFNMVGEDPPLVMVSVNRLNGEGRMKDTAANILRHGEFVVHLPDEGIAAQMHACGDSLPPEHSEVDAVGFTLQPSQAVSVPTIVEAPVAFECVLHEQLTNESRHVFFGRVLALHAREGLIDTERWRVRLQDYFPVARFGASFYTRSRDRFAIAEPDEEARSTPIDEI
;
A
#
# COMPACT_ATOMS: atom_id res chain seq x y z
N MET A 1 -21.97 25.22 2.02
CA MET A 1 -22.73 24.00 2.42
C MET A 1 -22.13 23.47 3.71
N HIS A 2 -22.96 23.12 4.71
CA HIS A 2 -22.55 22.45 5.94
C HIS A 2 -23.22 21.07 5.97
N ILE A 3 -22.47 20.03 6.35
CA ILE A 3 -22.99 18.65 6.45
C ILE A 3 -22.64 18.13 7.85
N ASP A 4 -23.68 17.80 8.62
CA ASP A 4 -23.52 17.15 9.92
C ASP A 4 -23.21 15.65 9.72
N PHE A 5 -22.00 15.26 10.03
CA PHE A 5 -21.54 13.87 9.89
C PHE A 5 -22.22 12.92 10.89
N THR A 6 -22.77 13.41 12.00
CA THR A 6 -23.46 12.58 12.98
C THR A 6 -24.80 12.09 12.44
N ALA A 7 -25.43 12.84 11.54
CA ALA A 7 -26.69 12.48 10.89
C ALA A 7 -26.53 11.50 9.71
N LEU A 8 -25.28 11.24 9.27
CA LEU A 8 -25.02 10.36 8.13
C LEU A 8 -24.88 8.90 8.55
N THR A 9 -25.27 7.98 7.66
CA THR A 9 -24.94 6.57 7.77
C THR A 9 -23.43 6.32 7.61
N ALA A 10 -22.92 5.22 8.10
CA ALA A 10 -21.50 4.82 7.94
C ALA A 10 -21.09 4.79 6.45
N TYR A 11 -21.96 4.31 5.56
CA TYR A 11 -21.71 4.25 4.14
C TYR A 11 -21.64 5.64 3.49
N GLN A 12 -22.50 6.59 3.89
CA GLN A 12 -22.46 7.97 3.40
C GLN A 12 -21.18 8.67 3.85
N ARG A 13 -20.79 8.51 5.13
CA ARG A 13 -19.50 9.02 5.65
C ARG A 13 -18.33 8.45 4.86
N TYR A 14 -18.30 7.12 4.63
CA TYR A 14 -17.27 6.48 3.84
C TYR A 14 -17.19 7.07 2.42
N LYS A 15 -18.31 7.19 1.72
CA LYS A 15 -18.34 7.73 0.34
C LYS A 15 -17.78 9.15 0.27
N LEU A 16 -18.18 10.02 1.19
CA LEU A 16 -17.70 11.41 1.21
C LEU A 16 -16.19 11.46 1.51
N MET A 17 -15.76 10.82 2.61
CA MET A 17 -14.35 10.85 3.00
C MET A 17 -13.45 10.21 1.93
N ALA A 18 -13.84 9.05 1.40
CA ALA A 18 -13.05 8.35 0.40
C ALA A 18 -12.99 9.06 -0.96
N SER A 19 -13.94 9.96 -1.26
CA SER A 19 -13.96 10.74 -2.48
C SER A 19 -13.29 12.12 -2.34
N LEU A 20 -13.20 12.65 -1.12
CA LEU A 20 -12.61 13.96 -0.83
C LEU A 20 -11.13 13.86 -0.43
N ILE A 21 -10.76 12.77 0.26
CA ILE A 21 -9.35 12.53 0.63
C ILE A 21 -8.69 11.79 -0.54
N VAL A 22 -8.20 12.54 -1.49
CA VAL A 22 -7.57 12.05 -2.72
C VAL A 22 -6.40 12.95 -3.14
N PRO A 23 -5.39 12.43 -3.86
CA PRO A 23 -5.17 11.02 -4.15
C PRO A 23 -4.70 10.26 -2.91
N ARG A 24 -5.05 8.97 -2.80
CA ARG A 24 -4.56 8.12 -1.71
C ARG A 24 -3.53 7.15 -2.24
N PRO A 25 -2.35 7.01 -1.60
CA PRO A 25 -1.38 5.98 -1.95
C PRO A 25 -2.00 4.59 -1.77
N ILE A 26 -1.50 3.61 -2.51
CA ILE A 26 -1.98 2.24 -2.47
C ILE A 26 -0.88 1.34 -1.92
N ALA A 27 -1.23 0.55 -0.89
CA ALA A 27 -0.46 -0.59 -0.43
C ALA A 27 -1.05 -1.86 -1.05
N LEU A 28 -0.31 -2.56 -1.91
CA LEU A 28 -0.59 -3.95 -2.25
C LEU A 28 0.10 -4.80 -1.19
N VAL A 29 -0.68 -5.42 -0.32
CA VAL A 29 -0.16 -6.11 0.87
C VAL A 29 -0.18 -7.61 0.64
N THR A 30 0.99 -8.28 0.77
CA THR A 30 1.07 -9.74 0.84
C THR A 30 1.12 -10.21 2.29
N THR A 31 0.50 -11.36 2.54
CA THR A 31 0.48 -12.04 3.84
C THR A 31 0.45 -13.55 3.63
N LEU A 32 0.86 -14.34 4.64
CA LEU A 32 0.79 -15.80 4.61
C LEU A 32 -0.47 -16.32 5.30
N GLY A 33 -1.24 -17.13 4.58
CA GLY A 33 -2.34 -17.91 5.14
C GLY A 33 -1.87 -19.11 5.97
N LEU A 34 -2.81 -19.79 6.63
CA LEU A 34 -2.52 -20.97 7.47
C LEU A 34 -1.82 -22.12 6.72
N THR A 35 -2.16 -22.30 5.46
CA THR A 35 -1.63 -23.37 4.61
C THR A 35 -0.39 -22.96 3.80
N GLY A 36 0.16 -21.75 4.07
CA GLY A 36 1.25 -21.19 3.31
C GLY A 36 0.83 -20.50 2.00
N VAL A 37 -0.46 -20.43 1.71
CA VAL A 37 -0.98 -19.70 0.56
C VAL A 37 -0.71 -18.19 0.76
N VAL A 38 -0.14 -17.55 -0.25
CA VAL A 38 0.13 -16.10 -0.22
C VAL A 38 -1.11 -15.35 -0.66
N ASN A 39 -1.66 -14.55 0.26
CA ASN A 39 -2.76 -13.63 -0.03
C ASN A 39 -2.17 -12.28 -0.45
N ALA A 40 -2.73 -11.64 -1.47
CA ALA A 40 -2.40 -10.29 -1.91
C ALA A 40 -3.65 -9.43 -2.05
N ALA A 41 -3.68 -8.27 -1.39
CA ALA A 41 -4.83 -7.38 -1.45
C ALA A 41 -4.43 -5.89 -1.45
N PRO A 42 -5.10 -5.03 -2.25
CA PRO A 42 -4.81 -3.60 -2.31
C PRO A 42 -5.61 -2.80 -1.27
N PHE A 43 -4.92 -1.87 -0.60
CA PHE A 43 -5.51 -0.97 0.38
C PHE A 43 -5.10 0.48 0.07
N SER A 44 -6.08 1.40 0.05
CA SER A 44 -5.83 2.82 -0.19
C SER A 44 -6.03 3.71 1.04
N MET A 45 -6.27 3.11 2.20
CA MET A 45 -6.11 3.79 3.48
C MET A 45 -4.77 3.41 4.07
N PHE A 46 -3.72 4.00 3.51
CA PHE A 46 -2.32 3.68 3.74
C PHE A 46 -1.50 4.96 3.76
N ASN A 47 -0.51 5.03 4.65
CA ASN A 47 0.50 6.10 4.65
C ASN A 47 1.72 5.71 5.51
N MET A 48 2.83 6.45 5.33
CA MET A 48 3.91 6.55 6.31
C MET A 48 3.44 7.37 7.51
N VAL A 49 3.79 6.95 8.73
CA VAL A 49 3.36 7.61 9.97
C VAL A 49 4.46 7.85 10.99
N GLY A 50 5.68 7.39 10.71
CA GLY A 50 6.85 7.63 11.58
C GLY A 50 8.14 7.22 10.88
N GLU A 51 9.25 7.90 11.21
CA GLU A 51 10.60 7.61 10.75
C GLU A 51 11.47 6.98 11.85
N ASP A 52 11.15 7.19 13.11
CA ASP A 52 11.85 6.59 14.26
C ASP A 52 10.83 6.21 15.37
N PRO A 53 10.40 4.95 15.42
CA PRO A 53 10.72 3.86 14.47
C PRO A 53 10.07 4.09 13.08
N PRO A 54 10.62 3.46 12.02
CA PRO A 54 10.06 3.60 10.67
C PRO A 54 8.73 2.84 10.58
N LEU A 55 7.63 3.58 10.54
CA LEU A 55 6.28 3.05 10.61
C LEU A 55 5.46 3.39 9.37
N VAL A 56 4.75 2.39 8.86
CA VAL A 56 3.67 2.54 7.89
C VAL A 56 2.34 2.11 8.52
N MET A 57 1.25 2.74 8.09
CA MET A 57 -0.11 2.42 8.54
C MET A 57 -0.92 1.87 7.38
N VAL A 58 -1.60 0.74 7.60
CA VAL A 58 -2.58 0.15 6.65
C VAL A 58 -3.89 -0.08 7.38
N SER A 59 -4.99 0.46 6.85
CA SER A 59 -6.33 0.28 7.42
C SER A 59 -7.15 -0.69 6.55
N VAL A 60 -7.46 -1.84 7.13
CA VAL A 60 -8.16 -2.96 6.49
C VAL A 60 -9.61 -2.99 6.95
N ASN A 61 -10.57 -3.25 6.05
CA ASN A 61 -11.95 -3.49 6.45
C ASN A 61 -12.01 -4.64 7.46
N ARG A 62 -12.76 -4.46 8.54
CA ARG A 62 -12.90 -5.47 9.58
C ARG A 62 -13.52 -6.75 9.04
N LEU A 63 -14.54 -6.61 8.19
CA LEU A 63 -15.25 -7.74 7.60
C LEU A 63 -15.25 -7.63 6.06
N ASN A 64 -15.31 -8.77 5.39
CA ASN A 64 -15.61 -8.87 3.96
C ASN A 64 -17.13 -8.79 3.70
N GLY A 65 -17.55 -8.91 2.43
CA GLY A 65 -18.97 -8.89 2.05
C GLY A 65 -19.82 -10.02 2.64
N GLU A 66 -19.18 -11.08 3.15
CA GLU A 66 -19.83 -12.25 3.77
C GLU A 66 -19.84 -12.20 5.31
N GLY A 67 -19.37 -11.08 5.90
CA GLY A 67 -19.30 -10.91 7.35
C GLY A 67 -18.13 -11.63 8.03
N ARG A 68 -17.16 -12.15 7.25
CA ARG A 68 -15.92 -12.77 7.76
C ARG A 68 -14.81 -11.73 7.83
N MET A 69 -13.85 -11.92 8.75
CA MET A 69 -12.64 -11.12 8.78
C MET A 69 -11.89 -11.24 7.44
N LYS A 70 -11.36 -10.11 6.93
CA LYS A 70 -10.50 -10.12 5.74
C LYS A 70 -9.26 -10.97 5.97
N ASP A 71 -8.87 -11.79 4.99
CA ASP A 71 -7.72 -12.71 5.08
C ASP A 71 -6.43 -11.98 5.45
N THR A 72 -6.17 -10.83 4.83
CA THR A 72 -5.04 -9.95 5.19
C THR A 72 -5.01 -9.63 6.68
N ALA A 73 -6.16 -9.24 7.26
CA ALA A 73 -6.23 -8.91 8.69
C ALA A 73 -6.02 -10.15 9.56
N ALA A 74 -6.65 -11.28 9.22
CA ALA A 74 -6.51 -12.54 9.94
C ALA A 74 -5.05 -13.04 9.93
N ASN A 75 -4.37 -12.91 8.80
CA ASN A 75 -2.99 -13.33 8.62
C ASN A 75 -2.02 -12.43 9.40
N ILE A 76 -2.16 -11.10 9.33
CA ILE A 76 -1.33 -10.16 10.11
C ILE A 76 -1.49 -10.41 11.60
N LEU A 77 -2.73 -10.61 12.10
CA LEU A 77 -2.99 -10.88 13.51
C LEU A 77 -2.36 -12.19 13.98
N ARG A 78 -2.24 -13.16 13.09
CA ARG A 78 -1.70 -14.50 13.40
C ARG A 78 -0.18 -14.54 13.34
N HIS A 79 0.41 -13.98 12.29
CA HIS A 79 1.84 -14.13 11.99
C HIS A 79 2.67 -12.92 12.42
N GLY A 80 2.04 -11.74 12.54
CA GLY A 80 2.75 -10.51 12.86
C GLY A 80 3.63 -9.99 11.74
N GLU A 81 3.57 -10.56 10.53
CA GLU A 81 4.42 -10.21 9.41
C GLU A 81 3.60 -9.93 8.15
N PHE A 82 4.06 -8.99 7.34
CA PHE A 82 3.46 -8.66 6.03
C PHE A 82 4.43 -7.85 5.18
N VAL A 83 4.21 -7.83 3.86
CA VAL A 83 4.97 -6.98 2.95
C VAL A 83 4.03 -5.98 2.29
N VAL A 84 4.45 -4.72 2.25
CA VAL A 84 3.74 -3.62 1.58
C VAL A 84 4.45 -3.30 0.29
N HIS A 85 3.78 -3.53 -0.84
CA HIS A 85 4.28 -3.17 -2.17
C HIS A 85 3.63 -1.85 -2.61
N LEU A 86 4.43 -0.96 -3.22
CA LEU A 86 3.94 0.29 -3.81
C LEU A 86 3.77 0.07 -5.32
N PRO A 87 2.55 -0.12 -5.83
CA PRO A 87 2.31 -0.42 -7.22
C PRO A 87 2.50 0.82 -8.11
N ASP A 88 3.12 0.62 -9.26
CA ASP A 88 3.21 1.62 -10.34
C ASP A 88 2.20 1.33 -11.47
N GLU A 89 2.29 2.10 -12.54
CA GLU A 89 1.42 1.94 -13.72
C GLU A 89 1.58 0.56 -14.38
N GLY A 90 2.78 -0.06 -14.28
CA GLY A 90 3.10 -1.33 -14.92
C GLY A 90 2.28 -2.49 -14.36
N ILE A 91 1.95 -2.46 -13.07
CA ILE A 91 1.21 -3.52 -12.38
C ILE A 91 -0.17 -3.09 -11.91
N ALA A 92 -0.65 -1.91 -12.32
CA ALA A 92 -1.92 -1.34 -11.83
C ALA A 92 -3.14 -2.23 -12.09
N ALA A 93 -3.20 -2.89 -13.24
CA ALA A 93 -4.31 -3.79 -13.59
C ALA A 93 -4.32 -5.05 -12.72
N GLN A 94 -3.16 -5.68 -12.53
CA GLN A 94 -3.00 -6.87 -11.69
C GLN A 94 -3.27 -6.53 -10.21
N MET A 95 -2.72 -5.40 -9.72
CA MET A 95 -3.02 -4.89 -8.37
C MET A 95 -4.53 -4.67 -8.17
N HIS A 96 -5.24 -4.13 -9.17
CA HIS A 96 -6.68 -3.95 -9.10
C HIS A 96 -7.41 -5.30 -8.98
N ALA A 97 -7.02 -6.28 -9.77
CA ALA A 97 -7.60 -7.62 -9.76
C ALA A 97 -7.36 -8.38 -8.45
N CYS A 98 -6.25 -8.12 -7.73
CA CYS A 98 -6.06 -8.62 -6.36
C CYS A 98 -7.09 -8.08 -5.35
N GLY A 99 -7.95 -7.14 -5.74
CA GLY A 99 -9.07 -6.66 -4.94
C GLY A 99 -10.32 -7.55 -5.00
N ASP A 100 -10.37 -8.49 -5.92
CA ASP A 100 -11.48 -9.45 -6.05
C ASP A 100 -11.46 -10.46 -4.90
N SER A 101 -12.64 -10.94 -4.51
CA SER A 101 -12.73 -11.93 -3.45
C SER A 101 -12.51 -13.33 -4.01
N LEU A 102 -11.47 -14.00 -3.55
CA LEU A 102 -11.19 -15.40 -3.84
C LEU A 102 -11.47 -16.26 -2.58
N PRO A 103 -11.70 -17.57 -2.74
CA PRO A 103 -11.69 -18.51 -1.62
C PRO A 103 -10.31 -18.50 -0.93
N PRO A 104 -10.23 -18.69 0.41
CA PRO A 104 -8.98 -18.58 1.18
C PRO A 104 -7.86 -19.55 0.77
N GLU A 105 -8.20 -20.63 0.06
CA GLU A 105 -7.27 -21.61 -0.49
C GLU A 105 -6.66 -21.22 -1.85
N HIS A 106 -7.09 -20.10 -2.43
CA HIS A 106 -6.59 -19.56 -3.70
C HIS A 106 -5.78 -18.29 -3.45
N SER A 107 -4.69 -18.16 -4.20
CA SER A 107 -3.80 -17.01 -4.13
C SER A 107 -4.17 -16.00 -5.23
N GLU A 108 -4.38 -14.74 -4.85
CA GLU A 108 -4.53 -13.64 -5.81
C GLU A 108 -3.25 -13.48 -6.63
N VAL A 109 -2.08 -13.75 -6.04
CA VAL A 109 -0.77 -13.70 -6.72
C VAL A 109 -0.76 -14.63 -7.93
N ASP A 110 -1.19 -15.88 -7.75
CA ASP A 110 -1.26 -16.87 -8.83
C ASP A 110 -2.31 -16.49 -9.87
N ALA A 111 -3.47 -16.00 -9.41
CA ALA A 111 -4.58 -15.64 -10.29
C ALA A 111 -4.24 -14.49 -11.25
N VAL A 112 -3.38 -13.55 -10.83
CA VAL A 112 -2.96 -12.41 -11.67
C VAL A 112 -1.59 -12.61 -12.32
N GLY A 113 -0.90 -13.73 -12.03
CA GLY A 113 0.38 -14.07 -12.62
C GLY A 113 1.56 -13.24 -12.10
N PHE A 114 1.56 -12.87 -10.82
CA PHE A 114 2.72 -12.27 -10.17
C PHE A 114 3.76 -13.33 -9.81
N THR A 115 5.03 -12.93 -9.86
CA THR A 115 6.15 -13.74 -9.43
C THR A 115 6.54 -13.42 -8.00
N LEU A 116 6.73 -14.45 -7.17
CA LEU A 116 7.18 -14.28 -5.79
C LEU A 116 8.67 -14.55 -5.67
N GLN A 117 9.32 -13.78 -4.79
CA GLN A 117 10.68 -14.04 -4.32
C GLN A 117 10.73 -14.03 -2.79
N PRO A 118 11.66 -14.78 -2.16
CA PRO A 118 11.83 -14.73 -0.71
C PRO A 118 12.18 -13.33 -0.22
N SER A 119 11.59 -12.92 0.88
CA SER A 119 11.97 -11.74 1.65
C SER A 119 13.27 -11.99 2.43
N GLN A 120 13.90 -10.92 2.93
CA GLN A 120 15.16 -11.01 3.68
C GLN A 120 14.94 -10.96 5.19
N ALA A 121 13.94 -10.22 5.65
CA ALA A 121 13.70 -9.95 7.07
C ALA A 121 12.41 -10.59 7.61
N VAL A 122 11.50 -11.03 6.73
CA VAL A 122 10.22 -11.65 7.09
C VAL A 122 9.97 -12.93 6.31
N SER A 123 9.05 -13.78 6.77
CA SER A 123 8.69 -15.04 6.08
C SER A 123 7.74 -14.83 4.89
N VAL A 124 7.05 -13.71 4.85
CA VAL A 124 6.11 -13.35 3.77
C VAL A 124 6.89 -12.95 2.52
N PRO A 125 6.66 -13.57 1.34
CA PRO A 125 7.41 -13.25 0.13
C PRO A 125 7.02 -11.91 -0.48
N THR A 126 7.96 -11.32 -1.26
CA THR A 126 7.77 -10.12 -2.05
C THR A 126 7.32 -10.44 -3.48
N ILE A 127 6.57 -9.51 -4.10
CA ILE A 127 6.21 -9.54 -5.53
C ILE A 127 7.33 -8.88 -6.32
N VAL A 128 7.90 -9.63 -7.28
CA VAL A 128 9.06 -9.21 -8.10
C VAL A 128 8.72 -8.01 -8.99
N GLU A 129 7.52 -7.97 -9.54
CA GLU A 129 7.07 -6.93 -10.47
C GLU A 129 6.82 -5.56 -9.79
N ALA A 130 6.69 -5.54 -8.46
CA ALA A 130 6.50 -4.29 -7.73
C ALA A 130 7.81 -3.48 -7.67
N PRO A 131 7.79 -2.18 -8.03
CA PRO A 131 9.01 -1.37 -8.04
C PRO A 131 9.59 -1.11 -6.64
N VAL A 132 8.74 -1.18 -5.61
CA VAL A 132 9.12 -0.97 -4.20
C VAL A 132 8.35 -1.93 -3.32
N ALA A 133 9.03 -2.55 -2.36
CA ALA A 133 8.42 -3.38 -1.31
C ALA A 133 9.07 -3.11 0.06
N PHE A 134 8.24 -2.94 1.08
CA PHE A 134 8.64 -2.81 2.49
C PHE A 134 8.30 -4.08 3.24
N GLU A 135 9.29 -4.75 3.81
CA GLU A 135 9.11 -5.89 4.69
C GLU A 135 8.80 -5.38 6.11
N CYS A 136 7.65 -5.79 6.64
CA CYS A 136 7.11 -5.23 7.86
C CYS A 136 6.80 -6.30 8.91
N VAL A 137 7.03 -5.95 10.17
CA VAL A 137 6.47 -6.65 11.32
C VAL A 137 5.41 -5.78 11.99
N LEU A 138 4.36 -6.42 12.50
CA LEU A 138 3.31 -5.73 13.24
C LEU A 138 3.92 -5.05 14.48
N HIS A 139 3.79 -3.73 14.55
CA HIS A 139 4.24 -2.92 15.68
C HIS A 139 3.08 -2.69 16.66
N GLU A 140 1.95 -2.23 16.15
CA GLU A 140 0.76 -1.93 16.93
C GLU A 140 -0.49 -2.11 16.06
N GLN A 141 -1.63 -2.32 16.71
CA GLN A 141 -2.92 -2.33 16.04
C GLN A 141 -3.97 -1.54 16.82
N LEU A 142 -4.89 -0.94 16.06
CA LEU A 142 -6.12 -0.35 16.59
C LEU A 142 -7.31 -0.95 15.87
N THR A 143 -8.33 -1.35 16.63
CA THR A 143 -9.58 -1.88 16.06
C THR A 143 -10.75 -0.99 16.45
N ASN A 144 -11.57 -0.62 15.48
CA ASN A 144 -12.85 0.03 15.67
C ASN A 144 -13.98 -0.77 15.01
N GLU A 145 -15.19 -0.23 14.94
CA GLU A 145 -16.38 -0.92 14.42
C GLU A 145 -16.22 -1.36 12.96
N SER A 146 -15.47 -0.60 12.15
CA SER A 146 -15.38 -0.80 10.71
C SER A 146 -14.00 -1.29 10.24
N ARG A 147 -12.93 -1.10 11.04
CA ARG A 147 -11.55 -1.27 10.59
C ARG A 147 -10.67 -1.97 11.61
N HIS A 148 -9.68 -2.70 11.07
CA HIS A 148 -8.40 -2.97 11.73
C HIS A 148 -7.37 -2.01 11.12
N VAL A 149 -6.73 -1.20 11.96
CA VAL A 149 -5.62 -0.33 11.56
C VAL A 149 -4.34 -0.95 12.09
N PHE A 150 -3.46 -1.35 11.19
CA PHE A 150 -2.18 -1.97 11.50
C PHE A 150 -1.06 -0.95 11.32
N PHE A 151 -0.19 -0.83 12.31
CA PHE A 151 1.07 -0.11 12.22
C PHE A 151 2.18 -1.13 12.04
N GLY A 152 2.82 -1.12 10.89
CA GLY A 152 3.93 -1.99 10.54
C GLY A 152 5.25 -1.28 10.72
N ARG A 153 6.19 -1.88 11.47
CA ARG A 153 7.57 -1.43 11.51
C ARG A 153 8.30 -2.01 10.31
N VAL A 154 8.85 -1.13 9.48
CA VAL A 154 9.64 -1.50 8.32
C VAL A 154 11.00 -2.02 8.77
N LEU A 155 11.37 -3.22 8.32
CA LEU A 155 12.64 -3.87 8.61
C LEU A 155 13.60 -3.86 7.42
N ALA A 156 13.07 -3.97 6.20
CA ALA A 156 13.84 -4.00 4.98
C ALA A 156 13.04 -3.34 3.83
N LEU A 157 13.79 -2.81 2.86
CA LEU A 157 13.27 -2.22 1.63
C LEU A 157 13.87 -2.96 0.44
N HIS A 158 13.00 -3.40 -0.47
CA HIS A 158 13.37 -3.79 -1.82
C HIS A 158 12.96 -2.69 -2.79
N ALA A 159 13.85 -2.30 -3.67
CA ALA A 159 13.57 -1.35 -4.72
C ALA A 159 14.09 -1.89 -6.06
N ARG A 160 13.39 -1.58 -7.14
CA ARG A 160 13.86 -1.87 -8.50
C ARG A 160 15.26 -1.27 -8.68
N GLU A 161 16.14 -2.04 -9.34
CA GLU A 161 17.52 -1.60 -9.60
C GLU A 161 17.55 -0.22 -10.28
N GLY A 162 18.44 0.65 -9.78
CA GLY A 162 18.60 2.01 -10.27
C GLY A 162 17.53 3.01 -9.77
N LEU A 163 16.52 2.57 -9.03
CA LEU A 163 15.49 3.49 -8.52
C LEU A 163 15.99 4.37 -7.36
N ILE A 164 16.94 3.87 -6.58
CA ILE A 164 17.49 4.58 -5.41
C ILE A 164 18.97 4.83 -5.62
N ASP A 165 19.37 6.09 -5.50
CA ASP A 165 20.77 6.51 -5.36
C ASP A 165 21.15 6.32 -3.88
N THR A 166 21.92 5.28 -3.59
CA THR A 166 22.34 4.93 -2.22
C THR A 166 23.49 5.78 -1.69
N GLU A 167 24.20 6.55 -2.54
CA GLU A 167 25.23 7.49 -2.10
C GLU A 167 24.60 8.77 -1.55
N ARG A 168 23.48 9.19 -2.17
CA ARG A 168 22.76 10.42 -1.80
C ARG A 168 21.46 10.16 -1.03
N TRP A 169 21.04 8.91 -0.90
CA TRP A 169 19.76 8.49 -0.30
C TRP A 169 18.56 9.17 -0.99
N ARG A 170 18.59 9.23 -2.32
CA ARG A 170 17.53 9.85 -3.12
C ARG A 170 16.84 8.84 -4.03
N VAL A 171 15.54 8.99 -4.17
CA VAL A 171 14.75 8.24 -5.16
C VAL A 171 14.79 8.97 -6.49
N ARG A 172 15.05 8.26 -7.59
CA ARG A 172 14.97 8.79 -8.96
C ARG A 172 13.52 8.92 -9.36
N LEU A 173 12.92 10.06 -9.04
CA LEU A 173 11.47 10.29 -9.23
C LEU A 173 11.05 10.28 -10.70
N GLN A 174 11.95 10.56 -11.65
CA GLN A 174 11.68 10.45 -13.08
C GLN A 174 11.34 9.03 -13.53
N ASP A 175 11.83 8.02 -12.81
CA ASP A 175 11.67 6.60 -13.12
C ASP A 175 10.64 5.92 -12.21
N TYR A 176 9.97 6.71 -11.35
CA TYR A 176 9.03 6.21 -10.36
C TYR A 176 7.64 6.83 -10.50
N PHE A 177 6.69 6.04 -11.00
CA PHE A 177 5.32 6.46 -11.29
C PHE A 177 4.29 5.63 -10.53
N PRO A 178 4.24 5.76 -9.18
CA PRO A 178 3.24 5.06 -8.39
C PRO A 178 1.83 5.49 -8.79
N VAL A 179 0.89 4.54 -8.73
CA VAL A 179 -0.52 4.84 -8.91
C VAL A 179 -1.17 5.13 -7.57
N ALA A 180 -2.21 5.98 -7.59
CA ALA A 180 -2.98 6.30 -6.40
C ALA A 180 -4.49 6.15 -6.65
N ARG A 181 -5.26 5.90 -5.60
CA ARG A 181 -6.71 5.83 -5.66
C ARG A 181 -7.29 7.24 -5.66
N PHE A 182 -8.12 7.56 -6.66
CA PHE A 182 -8.74 8.89 -6.76
C PHE A 182 -10.17 8.93 -6.18
N GLY A 183 -10.85 7.82 -6.14
CA GLY A 183 -12.22 7.71 -5.65
C GLY A 183 -13.07 6.87 -6.59
N ALA A 184 -14.16 6.29 -6.11
CA ALA A 184 -14.96 5.32 -6.83
C ALA A 184 -14.07 4.26 -7.52
N SER A 185 -14.15 4.11 -8.84
CA SER A 185 -13.31 3.19 -9.61
C SER A 185 -12.09 3.87 -10.26
N PHE A 186 -11.84 5.16 -9.97
CA PHE A 186 -10.77 5.92 -10.61
C PHE A 186 -9.44 5.77 -9.88
N TYR A 187 -8.38 5.77 -10.67
CA TYR A 187 -6.99 5.88 -10.25
C TYR A 187 -6.38 7.13 -10.87
N THR A 188 -5.33 7.65 -10.26
CA THR A 188 -4.52 8.74 -10.83
C THR A 188 -3.09 8.27 -11.05
N ARG A 189 -2.47 8.82 -12.09
CA ARG A 189 -1.05 8.68 -12.40
C ARG A 189 -0.27 9.79 -11.71
N SER A 190 0.96 9.53 -11.34
CA SER A 190 1.86 10.51 -10.73
C SER A 190 2.82 11.19 -11.74
N ARG A 191 2.47 11.18 -13.04
CA ARG A 191 3.30 11.80 -14.09
C ARG A 191 3.18 13.31 -14.16
N ASP A 192 2.02 13.85 -13.81
CA ASP A 192 1.78 15.29 -13.77
C ASP A 192 2.24 15.84 -12.41
N ARG A 193 3.43 16.38 -12.39
CA ARG A 193 4.10 16.94 -11.20
C ARG A 193 4.49 18.38 -11.46
N PHE A 194 4.46 19.19 -10.43
CA PHE A 194 4.90 20.59 -10.49
C PHE A 194 5.59 21.00 -9.20
N ALA A 195 6.59 21.85 -9.31
CA ALA A 195 7.27 22.45 -8.17
C ALA A 195 6.54 23.74 -7.73
N ILE A 196 6.34 23.92 -6.42
CA ILE A 196 5.75 25.13 -5.86
C ILE A 196 6.81 26.18 -5.52
N ALA A 197 8.00 25.72 -5.09
CA ALA A 197 9.13 26.58 -4.79
C ALA A 197 10.28 26.25 -5.75
N GLU A 198 11.12 27.29 -6.03
CA GLU A 198 12.36 26.99 -6.72
C GLU A 198 13.22 26.08 -5.85
N PRO A 199 13.79 25.02 -6.44
CA PRO A 199 14.73 24.17 -5.74
C PRO A 199 15.91 25.01 -5.21
N ASP A 200 16.44 24.63 -4.05
CA ASP A 200 17.69 25.21 -3.55
C ASP A 200 18.87 24.93 -4.52
N GLU A 201 20.03 25.55 -4.28
CA GLU A 201 21.17 25.43 -5.20
C GLU A 201 21.65 23.97 -5.39
N GLU A 202 21.52 23.15 -4.35
CA GLU A 202 21.86 21.74 -4.39
C GLU A 202 20.83 20.95 -5.19
N ALA A 203 19.55 21.26 -5.05
CA ALA A 203 18.45 20.69 -5.82
C ALA A 203 18.40 21.22 -7.27
N ARG A 204 18.92 22.43 -7.54
CA ARG A 204 19.07 22.98 -8.92
C ARG A 204 20.09 22.24 -9.76
N SER A 205 21.09 21.62 -9.14
CA SER A 205 22.05 20.77 -9.83
C SER A 205 21.49 19.38 -10.18
N THR A 206 20.31 19.06 -9.66
CA THR A 206 19.58 17.82 -9.90
C THR A 206 18.40 18.13 -10.82
N PRO A 207 18.22 17.46 -11.96
CA PRO A 207 17.03 17.65 -12.79
C PRO A 207 15.75 17.57 -11.96
N ILE A 208 14.72 18.38 -12.30
CA ILE A 208 13.42 18.42 -11.59
C ILE A 208 12.82 17.03 -11.44
N ASP A 209 13.13 16.13 -12.40
CA ASP A 209 12.68 14.75 -12.39
C ASP A 209 13.45 13.86 -11.39
N GLU A 210 14.47 14.38 -10.70
CA GLU A 210 15.30 13.65 -9.73
C GLU A 210 15.12 14.15 -8.27
N ILE A 211 14.22 15.12 -8.04
CA ILE A 211 13.94 15.67 -6.70
C ILE A 211 12.84 14.87 -6.01
#